data_60228d35ac120aa67685f627a767aec8
#
_entry.id   60228d35ac120aa67685f627a767aec8
#
_cell.length_a   1.000
_cell.length_b   1.000
_cell.length_c   1.000
_cell.angle_alpha   90.00
_cell.angle_beta   90.00
_cell.angle_gamma   90.00
#
_symmetry.space_group_name_H-M   'P 1'
#
loop_
_entity.id
_entity.type
_entity.pdbx_description
1 polymer ?
#
loop_
_entity_poly.entity_id
_entity_poly.type
_entity_poly.pdbx_seq_one_letter_code
_entity_poly.pdbx_strand_id
1 'polypeptide(L)'
;MKSANILGGIFLLGTLSACCNPPLVSTIDVPKLPQQASNWCWAASGQMTMRFLGHDVAQCVEANNRFGLATCCENNSGSCNNGGWPEYEKYGFTADQTSDTALTFSQIKSQIYCKKKPIAFSWHWLGGGGHMMVVKGYFTVNGVQYVDVNDPEPYTDLSTLVGGTETIMTYADYVSRAGDHTHWNDYYNITYKGD
;
A
#
# COMPACT_ATOMS: atom_id res chain seq x y z
N MET A 1 63.16 -34.33 11.31
CA MET A 1 62.07 -33.35 11.54
C MET A 1 61.37 -33.14 10.22
N LYS A 2 60.12 -33.66 10.07
CA LYS A 2 59.32 -33.48 8.86
C LYS A 2 58.19 -32.54 9.20
N SER A 3 58.13 -31.36 8.59
CA SER A 3 57.06 -30.41 8.72
C SER A 3 55.89 -30.83 7.84
N ALA A 4 54.68 -30.99 8.44
CA ALA A 4 53.46 -31.23 7.73
C ALA A 4 52.76 -29.89 7.45
N ASN A 5 52.61 -29.52 6.18
CA ASN A 5 51.80 -28.40 5.74
C ASN A 5 50.31 -28.82 5.73
N ILE A 6 49.51 -28.18 6.58
CA ILE A 6 48.06 -28.31 6.57
C ILE A 6 47.52 -27.25 5.61
N LEU A 7 47.03 -27.66 4.42
CA LEU A 7 46.25 -26.80 3.55
C LEU A 7 44.84 -26.66 4.14
N GLY A 8 44.56 -25.51 4.68
CA GLY A 8 43.17 -25.14 5.07
C GLY A 8 42.35 -24.81 3.84
N GLY A 9 41.42 -25.68 3.48
CA GLY A 9 40.43 -25.41 2.42
C GLY A 9 39.39 -24.41 2.94
N ILE A 10 39.32 -23.23 2.32
CA ILE A 10 38.29 -22.25 2.56
C ILE A 10 37.03 -22.73 1.78
N PHE A 11 36.04 -23.24 2.51
CA PHE A 11 34.69 -23.49 1.94
C PHE A 11 33.97 -22.15 1.82
N LEU A 12 33.91 -21.58 0.61
CA LEU A 12 32.96 -20.53 0.30
C LEU A 12 31.53 -21.14 0.27
N LEU A 13 30.78 -20.94 1.35
CA LEU A 13 29.32 -21.13 1.32
C LEU A 13 28.73 -20.01 0.46
N GLY A 14 28.52 -20.30 -0.82
CA GLY A 14 27.71 -19.46 -1.68
C GLY A 14 26.26 -19.50 -1.19
N THR A 15 25.74 -18.39 -0.65
CA THR A 15 24.31 -18.24 -0.38
C THR A 15 23.58 -18.21 -1.72
N LEU A 16 22.95 -19.35 -2.09
CA LEU A 16 21.97 -19.38 -3.15
C LEU A 16 20.82 -18.48 -2.71
N SER A 17 20.76 -17.25 -3.22
CA SER A 17 19.60 -16.40 -3.13
C SER A 17 18.46 -17.12 -3.87
N ALA A 18 17.56 -17.75 -3.13
CA ALA A 18 16.40 -18.41 -3.73
C ALA A 18 15.57 -17.34 -4.47
N CYS A 19 15.53 -17.43 -5.80
CA CYS A 19 14.68 -16.56 -6.61
C CYS A 19 13.23 -16.75 -6.17
N CYS A 20 12.62 -15.71 -5.65
CA CYS A 20 11.20 -15.74 -5.30
C CYS A 20 10.38 -15.86 -6.60
N ASN A 21 9.58 -16.93 -6.72
CA ASN A 21 8.72 -17.18 -7.86
C ASN A 21 7.24 -17.08 -7.45
N PRO A 22 6.58 -15.91 -7.68
CA PRO A 22 5.22 -15.69 -7.25
C PRO A 22 4.23 -16.62 -7.99
N PRO A 23 3.30 -17.28 -7.26
CA PRO A 23 2.26 -18.13 -7.85
C PRO A 23 1.25 -17.32 -8.68
N LEU A 24 0.21 -17.99 -9.22
CA LEU A 24 -0.87 -17.33 -9.95
C LEU A 24 -1.83 -16.56 -9.04
N VAL A 25 -1.85 -16.84 -7.74
CA VAL A 25 -2.70 -16.18 -6.74
C VAL A 25 -1.95 -16.00 -5.43
N SER A 26 -2.08 -14.83 -4.83
CA SER A 26 -1.61 -14.56 -3.47
C SER A 26 -2.36 -13.37 -2.89
N THR A 27 -2.62 -13.42 -1.58
CA THR A 27 -3.17 -12.31 -0.79
C THR A 27 -2.44 -12.22 0.54
N ILE A 28 -2.50 -11.03 1.15
CA ILE A 28 -2.05 -10.74 2.52
C ILE A 28 -3.22 -10.10 3.28
N ASP A 29 -3.27 -10.32 4.58
CA ASP A 29 -4.38 -9.91 5.44
C ASP A 29 -4.23 -8.45 5.90
N VAL A 30 -4.43 -7.52 4.95
CA VAL A 30 -4.43 -6.08 5.24
C VAL A 30 -5.76 -5.71 5.89
N PRO A 31 -5.76 -5.06 7.09
CA PRO A 31 -7.01 -4.65 7.71
C PRO A 31 -7.77 -3.67 6.81
N LYS A 32 -9.05 -3.97 6.54
CA LYS A 32 -9.93 -3.05 5.81
C LYS A 32 -10.44 -1.99 6.78
N LEU A 33 -10.21 -0.72 6.47
CA LEU A 33 -10.66 0.42 7.26
C LEU A 33 -11.42 1.40 6.37
N PRO A 34 -12.64 1.83 6.78
CA PRO A 34 -13.35 2.89 6.08
C PRO A 34 -12.66 4.24 6.29
N GLN A 35 -12.76 5.12 5.31
CA GLN A 35 -12.39 6.51 5.51
C GLN A 35 -13.35 7.19 6.51
N GLN A 36 -12.80 8.02 7.39
CA GLN A 36 -13.55 8.67 8.47
C GLN A 36 -14.05 10.07 8.10
N ALA A 37 -13.67 10.59 6.95
CA ALA A 37 -14.20 11.80 6.33
C ALA A 37 -14.24 11.61 4.81
N SER A 38 -15.10 12.36 4.11
CA SER A 38 -15.38 12.13 2.69
C SER A 38 -14.17 12.30 1.76
N ASN A 39 -13.14 13.03 2.19
CA ASN A 39 -11.90 13.24 1.43
C ASN A 39 -10.68 12.55 2.05
N TRP A 40 -10.87 11.57 2.95
CA TRP A 40 -9.77 10.91 3.68
C TRP A 40 -9.41 9.51 3.15
N CYS A 41 -9.73 9.21 1.89
CA CYS A 41 -9.29 7.96 1.27
C CYS A 41 -7.76 7.75 1.40
N TRP A 42 -6.99 8.81 1.28
CA TRP A 42 -5.54 8.81 1.43
C TRP A 42 -5.09 8.46 2.87
N ALA A 43 -5.74 9.02 3.88
CA ALA A 43 -5.42 8.75 5.28
C ALA A 43 -5.86 7.33 5.70
N ALA A 44 -7.02 6.87 5.22
CA ALA A 44 -7.47 5.50 5.45
C ALA A 44 -6.53 4.47 4.81
N SER A 45 -6.06 4.73 3.58
CA SER A 45 -5.08 3.88 2.91
C SER A 45 -3.71 3.90 3.61
N GLY A 46 -3.29 5.08 4.09
CA GLY A 46 -2.11 5.23 4.95
C GLY A 46 -2.22 4.40 6.22
N GLN A 47 -3.33 4.57 6.96
CA GLN A 47 -3.59 3.80 8.18
C GLN A 47 -3.64 2.29 7.92
N MET A 48 -4.31 1.82 6.87
CA MET A 48 -4.38 0.39 6.53
C MET A 48 -2.98 -0.21 6.34
N THR A 49 -2.12 0.48 5.59
CA THR A 49 -0.76 0.01 5.31
C THR A 49 0.14 0.08 6.53
N MET A 50 0.10 1.16 7.30
CA MET A 50 0.91 1.32 8.53
C MET A 50 0.47 0.34 9.62
N ARG A 51 -0.84 0.12 9.80
CA ARG A 51 -1.38 -0.87 10.75
C ARG A 51 -0.98 -2.29 10.37
N PHE A 52 -1.01 -2.66 9.10
CA PHE A 52 -0.53 -3.95 8.62
C PHE A 52 0.94 -4.19 8.97
N LEU A 53 1.75 -3.14 8.95
CA LEU A 53 3.16 -3.18 9.31
C LEU A 53 3.42 -3.02 10.83
N GLY A 54 2.38 -3.14 11.66
CA GLY A 54 2.50 -3.16 13.12
C GLY A 54 2.48 -1.78 13.80
N HIS A 55 2.31 -0.70 13.05
CA HIS A 55 2.35 0.68 13.57
C HIS A 55 1.11 1.45 13.14
N ASP A 56 0.08 1.46 13.97
CA ASP A 56 -1.20 2.09 13.68
C ASP A 56 -1.13 3.61 13.87
N VAL A 57 -1.37 4.35 12.80
CA VAL A 57 -1.51 5.82 12.82
C VAL A 57 -2.93 6.17 12.44
N ALA A 58 -3.66 6.84 13.34
CA ALA A 58 -5.05 7.19 13.10
C ALA A 58 -5.19 8.24 11.99
N GLN A 59 -6.22 8.13 11.14
CA GLN A 59 -6.49 9.04 10.02
C GLN A 59 -6.52 10.51 10.45
N CYS A 60 -7.12 10.81 11.61
CA CYS A 60 -7.19 12.17 12.12
C CYS A 60 -5.82 12.74 12.52
N VAL A 61 -4.88 11.87 12.95
CA VAL A 61 -3.49 12.26 13.22
C VAL A 61 -2.77 12.57 11.92
N GLU A 62 -3.01 11.76 10.88
CA GLU A 62 -2.48 12.04 9.53
C GLU A 62 -3.01 13.39 9.01
N ALA A 63 -4.32 13.66 9.17
CA ALA A 63 -4.94 14.92 8.76
C ALA A 63 -4.39 16.12 9.54
N ASN A 64 -4.26 16.01 10.86
CA ASN A 64 -3.64 17.06 11.68
C ASN A 64 -2.23 17.42 11.20
N ASN A 65 -1.40 16.42 10.99
CA ASN A 65 -0.02 16.62 10.56
C ASN A 65 0.08 17.21 9.16
N ARG A 66 -0.77 16.76 8.24
CA ARG A 66 -0.75 17.23 6.86
C ARG A 66 -1.22 18.67 6.72
N PHE A 67 -2.27 19.05 7.45
CA PHE A 67 -2.87 20.39 7.34
C PHE A 67 -2.36 21.39 8.37
N GLY A 68 -1.46 20.97 9.28
CA GLY A 68 -0.95 21.84 10.36
C GLY A 68 -2.04 22.19 11.37
N LEU A 69 -2.98 21.27 11.62
CA LEU A 69 -4.10 21.43 12.54
C LEU A 69 -3.92 20.54 13.78
N ALA A 70 -4.75 20.73 14.80
CA ALA A 70 -4.73 19.95 16.03
C ALA A 70 -6.10 19.33 16.36
N THR A 71 -7.14 19.67 15.62
CA THR A 71 -8.54 19.39 15.99
C THR A 71 -9.23 18.38 15.09
N CYS A 72 -8.52 17.77 14.11
CA CYS A 72 -9.15 16.87 13.17
C CYS A 72 -9.62 15.55 13.80
N CYS A 73 -9.11 15.20 14.98
CA CYS A 73 -9.62 14.05 15.75
C CYS A 73 -10.92 14.37 16.49
N GLU A 74 -11.21 15.63 16.74
CA GLU A 74 -12.43 16.08 17.40
C GLU A 74 -13.51 16.45 16.36
N ASN A 75 -13.06 17.02 15.23
CA ASN A 75 -13.95 17.43 14.14
C ASN A 75 -13.25 17.20 12.79
N ASN A 76 -13.69 16.20 12.06
CA ASN A 76 -13.15 15.81 10.75
C ASN A 76 -13.76 16.58 9.56
N SER A 77 -14.45 17.68 9.79
CA SER A 77 -15.09 18.50 8.76
C SER A 77 -14.29 19.79 8.43
N GLY A 78 -14.79 20.59 7.51
CA GLY A 78 -14.19 21.88 7.16
C GLY A 78 -12.74 21.73 6.69
N SER A 79 -11.82 22.47 7.31
CA SER A 79 -10.40 22.47 6.97
C SER A 79 -9.67 21.14 7.21
N CYS A 80 -10.26 20.24 7.99
CA CYS A 80 -9.75 18.90 8.18
C CYS A 80 -10.13 17.94 7.04
N ASN A 81 -11.25 18.18 6.35
CA ASN A 81 -11.78 17.30 5.32
C ASN A 81 -11.26 17.63 3.92
N ASN A 82 -9.99 17.49 3.70
CA ASN A 82 -9.34 17.76 2.42
C ASN A 82 -8.60 16.53 1.88
N GLY A 83 -8.39 16.51 0.57
CA GLY A 83 -7.56 15.52 -0.10
C GLY A 83 -6.08 15.61 0.32
N GLY A 84 -5.37 14.50 0.24
CA GLY A 84 -3.98 14.42 0.65
C GLY A 84 -3.28 13.19 0.14
N TRP A 85 -2.11 12.95 0.70
CA TRP A 85 -1.26 11.77 0.47
C TRP A 85 -0.75 11.27 1.81
N PRO A 86 -0.56 9.95 2.00
CA PRO A 86 0.10 9.42 3.19
C PRO A 86 1.52 9.97 3.28
N GLU A 87 1.85 10.58 4.40
CA GLU A 87 3.19 11.13 4.63
C GLU A 87 4.01 10.14 5.48
N TYR A 88 4.25 8.95 4.95
CA TYR A 88 4.89 7.81 5.63
C TYR A 88 6.15 8.18 6.44
N GLU A 89 6.96 9.09 5.91
CA GLU A 89 8.21 9.50 6.55
C GLU A 89 8.00 10.19 7.89
N LYS A 90 6.89 10.91 8.05
CA LYS A 90 6.51 11.58 9.30
C LYS A 90 6.22 10.60 10.43
N TYR A 91 5.90 9.35 10.07
CA TYR A 91 5.55 8.28 11.02
C TYR A 91 6.64 7.20 11.14
N GLY A 92 7.84 7.50 10.68
CA GLY A 92 8.99 6.60 10.78
C GLY A 92 9.05 5.51 9.72
N PHE A 93 8.28 5.63 8.63
CA PHE A 93 8.36 4.71 7.50
C PHE A 93 9.22 5.26 6.36
N THR A 94 9.67 4.36 5.50
CA THR A 94 10.11 4.66 4.14
C THR A 94 9.09 4.09 3.17
N ALA A 95 8.94 4.72 2.01
CA ALA A 95 8.17 4.20 0.90
C ALA A 95 8.82 4.64 -0.42
N ASP A 96 8.83 3.74 -1.40
CA ASP A 96 9.08 4.13 -2.79
C ASP A 96 7.76 4.61 -3.38
N GLN A 97 7.85 5.50 -4.37
CA GLN A 97 6.67 6.06 -5.03
C GLN A 97 6.87 6.08 -6.53
N THR A 98 5.81 5.73 -7.29
CA THR A 98 5.73 6.03 -8.72
C THR A 98 5.14 7.43 -8.95
N SER A 99 5.23 7.95 -10.16
CA SER A 99 4.57 9.20 -10.57
C SER A 99 3.89 8.99 -11.91
N ASP A 100 2.58 9.17 -11.93
CA ASP A 100 1.71 9.03 -13.12
C ASP A 100 1.90 7.69 -13.87
N THR A 101 2.29 6.66 -13.11
CA THR A 101 2.63 5.34 -13.66
C THR A 101 2.27 4.25 -12.66
N ALA A 102 1.59 3.21 -13.14
CA ALA A 102 1.26 2.02 -12.36
C ALA A 102 2.45 1.06 -12.26
N LEU A 103 2.58 0.38 -11.12
CA LEU A 103 3.44 -0.79 -11.02
C LEU A 103 3.02 -1.85 -12.04
N THR A 104 3.98 -2.51 -12.67
CA THR A 104 3.69 -3.69 -13.50
C THR A 104 3.09 -4.81 -12.66
N PHE A 105 2.29 -5.68 -13.28
CA PHE A 105 1.71 -6.81 -12.57
C PHE A 105 2.77 -7.72 -11.91
N SER A 106 3.95 -7.85 -12.53
CA SER A 106 5.08 -8.58 -11.94
C SER A 106 5.62 -7.91 -10.67
N GLN A 107 5.67 -6.58 -10.63
CA GLN A 107 6.06 -5.83 -9.44
C GLN A 107 5.01 -5.96 -8.32
N ILE A 108 3.71 -5.92 -8.65
CA ILE A 108 2.63 -6.19 -7.69
C ILE A 108 2.79 -7.59 -7.10
N LYS A 109 2.98 -8.62 -7.93
CA LYS A 109 3.24 -9.99 -7.48
C LYS A 109 4.42 -10.07 -6.52
N SER A 110 5.51 -9.38 -6.84
CA SER A 110 6.70 -9.33 -6.00
C SER A 110 6.43 -8.64 -4.64
N GLN A 111 5.69 -7.54 -4.62
CA GLN A 111 5.32 -6.85 -3.37
C GLN A 111 4.48 -7.77 -2.47
N ILE A 112 3.40 -8.31 -3.02
CA ILE A 112 2.42 -9.11 -2.25
C ILE A 112 3.00 -10.46 -1.80
N TYR A 113 3.63 -11.21 -2.72
CA TYR A 113 4.08 -12.57 -2.41
C TYR A 113 5.49 -12.62 -1.82
N CYS A 114 6.46 -11.96 -2.46
CA CYS A 114 7.85 -12.08 -2.06
C CYS A 114 8.19 -11.20 -0.85
N LYS A 115 7.69 -9.97 -0.84
CA LYS A 115 7.99 -8.99 0.22
C LYS A 115 6.93 -8.97 1.32
N LYS A 116 5.76 -9.58 1.10
CA LYS A 116 4.62 -9.55 2.04
C LYS A 116 4.22 -8.14 2.43
N LYS A 117 4.18 -7.22 1.46
CA LYS A 117 3.89 -5.81 1.67
C LYS A 117 2.72 -5.35 0.83
N PRO A 118 1.78 -4.57 1.40
CA PRO A 118 0.71 -3.93 0.65
C PRO A 118 1.23 -2.80 -0.24
N ILE A 119 0.38 -2.37 -1.17
CA ILE A 119 0.63 -1.22 -2.03
C ILE A 119 -0.54 -0.25 -1.84
N ALA A 120 -0.29 0.98 -1.39
CA ALA A 120 -1.29 2.03 -1.46
C ALA A 120 -1.19 2.69 -2.84
N PHE A 121 -2.31 2.77 -3.56
CA PHE A 121 -2.33 3.33 -4.91
C PHE A 121 -3.45 4.34 -5.07
N SER A 122 -3.31 5.21 -6.06
CA SER A 122 -4.31 6.25 -6.32
C SER A 122 -4.61 6.40 -7.81
N TRP A 123 -5.87 6.75 -8.06
CA TRP A 123 -6.37 7.18 -9.33
C TRP A 123 -6.51 8.70 -9.39
N HIS A 124 -6.33 9.25 -10.58
CA HIS A 124 -6.69 10.60 -10.95
C HIS A 124 -7.95 10.56 -11.80
N TRP A 125 -9.06 11.12 -11.28
CA TRP A 125 -10.31 11.19 -12.02
C TRP A 125 -10.21 12.19 -13.17
N LEU A 126 -10.74 11.86 -14.34
CA LEU A 126 -10.75 12.80 -15.47
C LEU A 126 -11.56 14.08 -15.20
N GLY A 127 -12.49 14.03 -14.25
CA GLY A 127 -13.25 15.18 -13.75
C GLY A 127 -12.52 16.03 -12.70
N GLY A 128 -11.29 15.65 -12.33
CA GLY A 128 -10.51 16.25 -11.25
C GLY A 128 -10.67 15.55 -9.91
N GLY A 129 -9.69 15.70 -9.04
CA GLY A 129 -9.58 14.93 -7.79
C GLY A 129 -9.04 13.51 -8.02
N GLY A 130 -9.18 12.66 -7.05
CA GLY A 130 -8.69 11.29 -7.12
C GLY A 130 -9.23 10.42 -5.99
N HIS A 131 -8.84 9.16 -6.00
CA HIS A 131 -9.19 8.19 -4.97
C HIS A 131 -7.99 7.32 -4.64
N MET A 132 -7.80 6.98 -3.37
CA MET A 132 -6.72 6.12 -2.91
C MET A 132 -7.26 4.85 -2.25
N MET A 133 -6.65 3.72 -2.58
CA MET A 133 -7.02 2.38 -2.15
C MET A 133 -5.75 1.56 -1.82
N VAL A 134 -5.93 0.31 -1.35
CA VAL A 134 -4.81 -0.57 -1.00
C VAL A 134 -4.92 -1.91 -1.71
N VAL A 135 -3.94 -2.24 -2.55
CA VAL A 135 -3.78 -3.60 -3.10
C VAL A 135 -3.26 -4.52 -1.99
N LYS A 136 -4.00 -5.59 -1.74
CA LYS A 136 -3.66 -6.64 -0.76
C LYS A 136 -3.46 -8.01 -1.40
N GLY A 137 -3.80 -8.16 -2.69
CA GLY A 137 -3.70 -9.43 -3.37
C GLY A 137 -3.72 -9.29 -4.88
N TYR A 138 -3.46 -10.42 -5.52
CA TYR A 138 -3.55 -10.56 -6.98
C TYR A 138 -3.92 -11.99 -7.36
N PHE A 139 -4.50 -12.16 -8.54
CA PHE A 139 -4.68 -13.47 -9.15
C PHE A 139 -4.79 -13.38 -10.68
N THR A 140 -4.64 -14.54 -11.33
CA THR A 140 -4.81 -14.66 -12.77
C THR A 140 -5.79 -15.80 -13.06
N VAL A 141 -6.85 -15.52 -13.82
CA VAL A 141 -7.86 -16.50 -14.25
C VAL A 141 -8.05 -16.37 -15.75
N ASN A 142 -7.93 -17.51 -16.45
CA ASN A 142 -8.07 -17.57 -17.92
C ASN A 142 -7.19 -16.53 -18.67
N GLY A 143 -5.98 -16.27 -18.15
CA GLY A 143 -5.05 -15.30 -18.73
C GLY A 143 -5.35 -13.83 -18.37
N VAL A 144 -6.47 -13.54 -17.73
CA VAL A 144 -6.80 -12.20 -17.26
C VAL A 144 -6.21 -11.98 -15.86
N GLN A 145 -5.53 -10.85 -15.68
CA GLN A 145 -4.88 -10.45 -14.44
C GLN A 145 -5.81 -9.55 -13.61
N TYR A 146 -5.85 -9.80 -12.31
CA TYR A 146 -6.69 -9.08 -11.36
C TYR A 146 -5.90 -8.67 -10.12
N VAL A 147 -6.31 -7.55 -9.51
CA VAL A 147 -5.87 -7.13 -8.18
C VAL A 147 -7.03 -7.20 -7.19
N ASP A 148 -6.72 -7.61 -5.95
CA ASP A 148 -7.63 -7.66 -4.80
C ASP A 148 -7.31 -6.46 -3.92
N VAL A 149 -8.32 -5.63 -3.65
CA VAL A 149 -8.18 -4.26 -3.15
C VAL A 149 -9.08 -4.02 -1.96
N ASN A 150 -8.55 -3.38 -0.92
CA ASN A 150 -9.32 -2.71 0.09
C ASN A 150 -9.60 -1.27 -0.36
N ASP A 151 -10.87 -0.94 -0.56
CA ASP A 151 -11.36 0.39 -0.85
C ASP A 151 -11.90 1.02 0.45
N PRO A 152 -11.44 2.19 0.88
CA PRO A 152 -11.96 2.86 2.07
C PRO A 152 -13.38 3.41 1.91
N GLU A 153 -13.93 3.45 0.70
CA GLU A 153 -15.34 3.80 0.48
C GLU A 153 -16.27 2.57 0.56
N PRO A 154 -17.56 2.76 0.90
CA PRO A 154 -18.18 4.03 1.26
C PRO A 154 -17.64 4.59 2.58
N TYR A 155 -17.61 5.92 2.64
CA TYR A 155 -17.37 6.67 3.86
C TYR A 155 -18.38 6.27 4.95
N THR A 156 -17.91 6.17 6.18
CA THR A 156 -18.78 5.98 7.34
C THR A 156 -18.58 7.12 8.32
N ASP A 157 -19.63 7.48 9.04
CA ASP A 157 -19.47 8.40 10.16
C ASP A 157 -18.71 7.73 11.33
N LEU A 158 -18.18 8.54 12.22
CA LEU A 158 -17.42 8.07 13.37
C LEU A 158 -18.22 7.18 14.35
N SER A 159 -19.57 7.17 14.21
CA SER A 159 -20.45 6.45 15.15
C SER A 159 -20.56 4.97 14.83
N THR A 160 -20.42 4.57 13.58
CA THR A 160 -20.68 3.19 13.14
C THR A 160 -19.42 2.38 12.86
N LEU A 161 -18.31 2.99 12.46
CA LEU A 161 -17.07 2.34 12.02
C LEU A 161 -17.27 1.20 11.01
N VAL A 162 -18.44 1.17 10.38
CA VAL A 162 -18.83 0.17 9.37
C VAL A 162 -18.74 0.85 8.00
N GLY A 163 -17.87 0.36 7.18
CA GLY A 163 -17.69 0.90 5.83
C GLY A 163 -16.46 0.31 5.16
N GLY A 164 -16.11 0.88 4.04
CA GLY A 164 -15.10 0.33 3.17
C GLY A 164 -15.59 -0.96 2.49
N THR A 165 -15.05 -1.24 1.34
CA THR A 165 -15.35 -2.45 0.56
C THR A 165 -14.09 -3.21 0.24
N GLU A 166 -14.23 -4.51 0.01
CA GLU A 166 -13.23 -5.30 -0.69
C GLU A 166 -13.69 -5.42 -2.13
N THR A 167 -12.83 -5.07 -3.05
CA THR A 167 -13.16 -5.09 -4.47
C THR A 167 -12.10 -5.82 -5.28
N ILE A 168 -12.53 -6.42 -6.35
CA ILE A 168 -11.67 -7.06 -7.34
C ILE A 168 -11.80 -6.26 -8.62
N MET A 169 -10.67 -5.86 -9.19
CA MET A 169 -10.65 -5.20 -10.49
C MET A 169 -9.61 -5.84 -11.41
N THR A 170 -9.80 -5.67 -12.71
CA THR A 170 -8.76 -6.10 -13.65
C THR A 170 -7.50 -5.26 -13.48
N TYR A 171 -6.34 -5.84 -13.78
CA TYR A 171 -5.11 -5.05 -13.82
C TYR A 171 -5.17 -3.91 -14.84
N ALA A 172 -5.95 -4.07 -15.91
CA ALA A 172 -6.18 -3.00 -16.89
C ALA A 172 -6.93 -1.82 -16.23
N ASP A 173 -7.99 -2.07 -15.46
CA ASP A 173 -8.72 -1.03 -14.72
C ASP A 173 -7.86 -0.40 -13.60
N TYR A 174 -7.01 -1.18 -12.92
CA TYR A 174 -6.06 -0.62 -11.96
C TYR A 174 -5.13 0.40 -12.62
N VAL A 175 -4.69 0.15 -13.86
CA VAL A 175 -3.83 1.07 -14.61
C VAL A 175 -4.61 2.27 -15.13
N SER A 176 -5.75 2.07 -15.78
CA SER A 176 -6.59 3.16 -16.27
C SER A 176 -7.92 2.64 -16.82
N ARG A 177 -8.93 3.48 -16.80
CA ARG A 177 -10.20 3.24 -17.50
C ARG A 177 -10.55 4.46 -18.34
N ALA A 178 -10.71 4.24 -19.64
CA ALA A 178 -11.06 5.31 -20.59
C ALA A 178 -12.38 6.00 -20.19
N GLY A 179 -12.37 7.32 -20.14
CA GLY A 179 -13.55 8.11 -19.75
C GLY A 179 -13.76 8.21 -18.23
N ASP A 180 -12.93 7.60 -17.40
CA ASP A 180 -13.10 7.54 -15.94
C ASP A 180 -11.83 8.04 -15.20
N HIS A 181 -10.74 7.28 -15.25
CA HIS A 181 -9.52 7.60 -14.51
C HIS A 181 -8.23 7.19 -15.23
N THR A 182 -7.13 7.79 -14.78
CA THR A 182 -5.76 7.34 -15.03
C THR A 182 -5.09 6.98 -13.72
N HIS A 183 -4.00 6.20 -13.79
CA HIS A 183 -3.18 5.95 -12.61
C HIS A 183 -2.47 7.23 -12.18
N TRP A 184 -2.38 7.45 -10.86
CA TRP A 184 -1.66 8.58 -10.31
C TRP A 184 -0.35 8.11 -9.67
N ASN A 185 -0.42 7.44 -8.52
CA ASN A 185 0.76 6.98 -7.79
C ASN A 185 0.54 5.61 -7.16
N ASP A 186 1.65 4.85 -7.05
CA ASP A 186 1.77 3.72 -6.13
C ASP A 186 2.77 4.07 -5.04
N TYR A 187 2.43 3.77 -3.78
CA TYR A 187 3.35 3.72 -2.65
C TYR A 187 3.63 2.25 -2.35
N TYR A 188 4.88 1.84 -2.45
CA TYR A 188 5.31 0.45 -2.33
C TYR A 188 6.64 0.36 -1.58
N ASN A 189 7.12 -0.85 -1.29
CA ASN A 189 8.29 -1.07 -0.42
C ASN A 189 8.17 -0.39 0.95
N ILE A 190 6.93 -0.12 1.40
CA ILE A 190 6.67 0.55 2.66
C ILE A 190 7.32 -0.26 3.79
N THR A 191 8.16 0.38 4.59
CA THR A 191 8.94 -0.27 5.65
C THR A 191 9.06 0.67 6.84
N TYR A 192 8.87 0.14 8.06
CA TYR A 192 9.15 0.90 9.26
C TYR A 192 10.67 0.96 9.49
N LYS A 193 11.18 2.13 9.89
CA LYS A 193 12.64 2.37 10.07
C LYS A 193 13.21 1.75 11.34
N GLY A 194 12.35 1.31 12.25
CA GLY A 194 12.73 0.70 13.53
C GLY A 194 12.84 -0.83 13.51
N ASP A 195 12.56 -1.47 12.37
CA ASP A 195 12.61 -2.94 12.19
C ASP A 195 13.99 -3.40 11.68
#